data_0936f8c90e9bce16ac9658185e3b4af7
#
_entry.id   0936f8c90e9bce16ac9658185e3b4af7
#
_cell.length_a   1.000
_cell.length_b   1.000
_cell.length_c   1.000
_cell.angle_alpha   90.00
_cell.angle_beta   90.00
_cell.angle_gamma   90.00
#
_symmetry.space_group_name_H-M   'P 1'
#
loop_
_entity.id
_entity.type
_entity.pdbx_description
1 polymer ?
#
loop_
_entity_poly.entity_id
_entity_poly.type
_entity_poly.pdbx_seq_one_letter_code
_entity_poly.pdbx_strand_id
1 'polypeptide(L)'
;MVFDCASVPSTIGFYLMDAGSKDTIAIACDHAGFNLKQALVDHLIGQGYDLLDLGTNDTEPVDYPDFANALAEAIQNGKVKRGVLVCGSGIGISIAANRYSEVRAALVHDVLGAKLSRQHNDANVIAFGGQAISEDTALECLNIFLSTPFEGGRHSRRGDKLNRGS
;
A
#
# COMPACT_ATOMS: atom_id res chain seq x y z
N MET A 1 -18.66 44.53 -48.66
CA MET A 1 -19.11 43.12 -48.62
C MET A 1 -18.27 42.41 -47.59
N VAL A 2 -18.92 42.10 -46.50
CA VAL A 2 -18.30 41.51 -45.29
C VAL A 2 -18.39 40.01 -45.45
N PHE A 3 -17.28 39.30 -45.39
CA PHE A 3 -17.26 37.83 -45.31
C PHE A 3 -17.29 37.42 -43.84
N ASP A 4 -18.40 36.83 -43.49
CA ASP A 4 -18.70 36.24 -42.19
C ASP A 4 -17.88 34.96 -42.00
N CYS A 5 -17.11 34.90 -40.92
CA CYS A 5 -16.28 33.77 -40.57
C CYS A 5 -17.10 32.81 -39.71
N ALA A 6 -17.72 31.82 -40.36
CA ALA A 6 -18.54 30.81 -39.71
C ALA A 6 -17.70 29.87 -38.87
N SER A 7 -18.11 29.77 -37.63
CA SER A 7 -17.70 28.93 -36.53
C SER A 7 -17.46 27.45 -36.86
N VAL A 8 -16.28 26.96 -36.52
CA VAL A 8 -15.94 25.55 -36.44
C VAL A 8 -16.43 25.02 -35.08
N PRO A 9 -17.21 23.96 -35.01
CA PRO A 9 -17.58 23.35 -33.72
C PRO A 9 -16.41 22.53 -33.19
N SER A 10 -15.74 23.04 -32.15
CA SER A 10 -14.81 22.31 -31.35
C SER A 10 -15.58 21.41 -30.36
N THR A 11 -15.75 20.15 -30.72
CA THR A 11 -16.15 19.14 -29.74
C THR A 11 -15.54 17.80 -30.16
N ILE A 12 -14.23 17.68 -30.02
CA ILE A 12 -13.62 16.36 -29.86
C ILE A 12 -13.69 16.05 -28.37
N GLY A 13 -14.77 15.42 -27.97
CA GLY A 13 -14.88 14.78 -26.68
C GLY A 13 -13.88 13.63 -26.63
N PHE A 14 -12.75 13.85 -26.01
CA PHE A 14 -11.92 12.75 -25.52
C PHE A 14 -12.72 12.04 -24.44
N TYR A 15 -13.48 11.03 -24.81
CA TYR A 15 -13.87 9.96 -23.91
C TYR A 15 -12.60 9.18 -23.61
N LEU A 16 -11.84 9.62 -22.62
CA LEU A 16 -10.98 8.74 -21.85
C LEU A 16 -11.96 7.76 -21.19
N MET A 17 -12.10 6.57 -21.76
CA MET A 17 -12.59 5.42 -21.02
C MET A 17 -11.65 5.28 -19.86
N ASP A 18 -12.15 5.61 -18.68
CA ASP A 18 -11.57 5.29 -17.39
C ASP A 18 -11.55 3.75 -17.30
N ALA A 19 -10.51 3.14 -17.87
CA ALA A 19 -10.13 1.78 -17.53
C ALA A 19 -9.71 1.89 -16.07
N GLY A 20 -10.63 1.57 -15.14
CA GLY A 20 -10.58 1.84 -13.74
C GLY A 20 -9.16 1.69 -13.20
N SER A 21 -8.50 2.81 -12.93
CA SER A 21 -7.18 2.80 -12.30
C SER A 21 -7.31 2.05 -10.99
N LYS A 22 -6.49 1.03 -10.80
CA LYS A 22 -6.41 0.37 -9.51
C LYS A 22 -6.00 1.42 -8.47
N ASP A 23 -6.46 1.26 -7.22
CA ASP A 23 -6.09 2.17 -6.12
C ASP A 23 -4.56 2.36 -6.06
N THR A 24 -4.12 3.57 -5.78
CA THR A 24 -2.71 3.87 -5.51
C THR A 24 -2.27 3.15 -4.22
N ILE A 25 -1.14 2.44 -4.28
CA ILE A 25 -0.53 1.74 -3.14
C ILE A 25 0.71 2.53 -2.69
N ALA A 26 0.80 2.88 -1.40
CA ALA A 26 2.04 3.41 -0.85
C ALA A 26 3.01 2.26 -0.53
N ILE A 27 4.29 2.47 -0.77
CA ILE A 27 5.34 1.52 -0.41
C ILE A 27 6.53 2.23 0.20
N ALA A 28 7.08 1.67 1.27
CA ALA A 28 8.26 2.20 1.93
C ALA A 28 9.10 1.09 2.57
N CYS A 29 10.40 1.31 2.70
CA CYS A 29 11.30 0.40 3.39
C CYS A 29 12.48 1.12 4.03
N ASP A 30 13.20 0.43 4.93
CA ASP A 30 14.57 0.76 5.29
C ASP A 30 15.57 0.12 4.31
N HIS A 31 16.86 0.35 4.55
CA HIS A 31 17.95 -0.22 3.73
C HIS A 31 17.95 -1.75 3.68
N ALA A 32 17.56 -2.44 4.78
CA ALA A 32 17.52 -3.91 4.83
C ALA A 32 16.34 -4.50 4.05
N GLY A 33 15.29 -3.71 3.81
CA GLY A 33 14.13 -4.08 3.01
C GLY A 33 14.22 -3.68 1.53
N PHE A 34 15.26 -2.94 1.12
CA PHE A 34 15.34 -2.30 -0.19
C PHE A 34 15.18 -3.29 -1.36
N ASN A 35 15.91 -4.39 -1.37
CA ASN A 35 15.85 -5.36 -2.48
C ASN A 35 14.46 -5.98 -2.62
N LEU A 36 13.83 -6.37 -1.51
CA LEU A 36 12.48 -6.92 -1.55
C LEU A 36 11.47 -5.84 -1.99
N LYS A 37 11.63 -4.57 -1.52
CA LYS A 37 10.78 -3.46 -1.99
C LYS A 37 10.83 -3.33 -3.50
N GLN A 38 12.02 -3.40 -4.13
CA GLN A 38 12.13 -3.28 -5.59
C GLN A 38 11.37 -4.39 -6.32
N ALA A 39 11.48 -5.63 -5.89
CA ALA A 39 10.71 -6.73 -6.48
C ALA A 39 9.19 -6.52 -6.34
N LEU A 40 8.73 -6.03 -5.17
CA LEU A 40 7.31 -5.71 -4.93
C LEU A 40 6.83 -4.54 -5.80
N VAL A 41 7.66 -3.51 -6.01
CA VAL A 41 7.40 -2.37 -6.91
C VAL A 41 7.20 -2.85 -8.35
N ASP A 42 8.15 -3.62 -8.88
CA ASP A 42 8.09 -4.14 -10.24
C ASP A 42 6.84 -5.02 -10.45
N HIS A 43 6.51 -5.84 -9.47
CA HIS A 43 5.31 -6.67 -9.49
C HIS A 43 4.02 -5.86 -9.52
N LEU A 44 3.89 -4.84 -8.66
CA LEU A 44 2.70 -3.99 -8.59
C LEU A 44 2.50 -3.17 -9.87
N ILE A 45 3.59 -2.60 -10.41
CA ILE A 45 3.56 -1.89 -11.69
C ILE A 45 3.12 -2.83 -12.81
N GLY A 46 3.67 -4.04 -12.86
CA GLY A 46 3.28 -5.08 -13.83
C GLY A 46 1.81 -5.47 -13.74
N GLN A 47 1.18 -5.30 -12.58
CA GLN A 47 -0.24 -5.53 -12.37
C GLN A 47 -1.12 -4.28 -12.61
N GLY A 48 -0.53 -3.14 -12.97
CA GLY A 48 -1.23 -1.90 -13.29
C GLY A 48 -1.68 -1.09 -12.07
N TYR A 49 -1.00 -1.22 -10.91
CA TYR A 49 -1.19 -0.32 -9.78
C TYR A 49 -0.39 0.97 -9.94
N ASP A 50 -0.95 2.08 -9.51
CA ASP A 50 -0.20 3.30 -9.27
C ASP A 50 0.51 3.21 -7.92
N LEU A 51 1.74 3.74 -7.83
CA LEU A 51 2.54 3.64 -6.62
C LEU A 51 2.92 5.01 -6.08
N LEU A 52 2.86 5.15 -4.76
CA LEU A 52 3.50 6.20 -3.99
C LEU A 52 4.72 5.59 -3.28
N ASP A 53 5.88 5.66 -3.92
CA ASP A 53 7.15 5.19 -3.31
C ASP A 53 7.69 6.26 -2.36
N LEU A 54 7.76 5.92 -1.07
CA LEU A 54 8.20 6.80 0.01
C LEU A 54 9.63 6.49 0.49
N GLY A 55 10.36 5.64 -0.23
CA GLY A 55 11.77 5.33 0.04
C GLY A 55 11.99 4.09 0.91
N THR A 56 13.21 3.75 1.33
CA THR A 56 14.46 4.37 0.85
C THR A 56 14.76 4.00 -0.61
N ASN A 57 15.73 4.69 -1.24
CA ASN A 57 16.07 4.49 -2.64
C ASN A 57 17.43 3.80 -2.83
N ASP A 58 18.07 3.38 -1.76
CA ASP A 58 19.36 2.68 -1.77
C ASP A 58 19.53 1.79 -0.53
N THR A 59 20.71 1.20 -0.37
CA THR A 59 21.07 0.29 0.73
C THR A 59 21.89 0.97 1.83
N GLU A 60 22.03 2.30 1.79
CA GLU A 60 22.70 3.03 2.87
C GLU A 60 21.86 2.98 4.17
N PRO A 61 22.52 2.82 5.33
CA PRO A 61 21.80 2.68 6.59
C PRO A 61 20.88 3.85 6.90
N VAL A 62 19.60 3.54 7.13
CA VAL A 62 18.54 4.50 7.51
C VAL A 62 17.64 3.89 8.59
N ASP A 63 16.90 4.73 9.28
CA ASP A 63 16.02 4.33 10.38
C ASP A 63 14.60 4.00 9.87
N TYR A 64 14.19 2.74 10.04
CA TYR A 64 12.87 2.24 9.60
C TYR A 64 11.66 3.03 10.13
N PRO A 65 11.69 3.67 11.34
CA PRO A 65 10.53 4.41 11.82
C PRO A 65 10.17 5.60 10.94
N ASP A 66 11.16 6.26 10.32
CA ASP A 66 10.91 7.42 9.46
C ASP A 66 10.07 7.04 8.24
N PHE A 67 10.33 5.86 7.67
CA PHE A 67 9.59 5.33 6.53
C PHE A 67 8.20 4.81 6.92
N ALA A 68 8.08 4.20 8.11
CA ALA A 68 6.78 3.82 8.67
C ALA A 68 5.90 5.05 8.90
N ASN A 69 6.47 6.13 9.46
CA ASN A 69 5.76 7.38 9.70
C ASN A 69 5.31 8.03 8.39
N ALA A 70 6.20 8.11 7.39
CA ALA A 70 5.87 8.69 6.08
C ALA A 70 4.67 7.97 5.42
N LEU A 71 4.63 6.62 5.47
CA LEU A 71 3.53 5.85 4.93
C LEU A 71 2.25 6.02 5.76
N ALA A 72 2.35 5.99 7.08
CA ALA A 72 1.20 6.17 7.97
C ALA A 72 0.57 7.56 7.80
N GLU A 73 1.37 8.63 7.66
CA GLU A 73 0.91 9.98 7.36
C GLU A 73 0.22 10.06 5.97
N ALA A 74 0.71 9.34 4.97
CA ALA A 74 0.05 9.27 3.67
C ALA A 74 -1.34 8.65 3.75
N ILE A 75 -1.53 7.62 4.61
CA ILE A 75 -2.83 7.02 4.89
C ILE A 75 -3.71 8.00 5.68
N GLN A 76 -3.21 8.57 6.76
CA GLN A 76 -3.93 9.49 7.63
C GLN A 76 -4.44 10.72 6.88
N ASN A 77 -3.64 11.23 5.94
CA ASN A 77 -4.00 12.37 5.09
C ASN A 77 -4.88 11.98 3.88
N GLY A 78 -5.29 10.72 3.77
CA GLY A 78 -6.17 10.24 2.71
C GLY A 78 -5.55 10.18 1.32
N LYS A 79 -4.21 10.27 1.21
CA LYS A 79 -3.50 10.19 -0.07
C LYS A 79 -3.57 8.78 -0.67
N VAL A 80 -3.53 7.77 0.19
CA VAL A 80 -3.64 6.35 -0.16
C VAL A 80 -4.50 5.62 0.88
N LYS A 81 -5.06 4.47 0.48
CA LYS A 81 -5.85 3.62 1.38
C LYS A 81 -5.07 2.41 1.89
N ARG A 82 -4.05 1.98 1.17
CA ARG A 82 -3.28 0.76 1.45
C ARG A 82 -1.80 1.01 1.31
N GLY A 83 -1.02 0.24 2.05
CA GLY A 83 0.43 0.35 2.03
C GLY A 83 1.17 -0.96 2.20
N VAL A 84 2.44 -0.93 1.82
CA VAL A 84 3.42 -2.01 1.98
C VAL A 84 4.64 -1.46 2.69
N LEU A 85 5.07 -2.12 3.75
CA LEU A 85 6.26 -1.77 4.53
C LEU A 85 7.26 -2.92 4.54
N VAL A 86 8.54 -2.61 4.37
CA VAL A 86 9.60 -3.62 4.43
C VAL A 86 10.76 -3.11 5.28
N CYS A 87 11.22 -3.94 6.23
CA CYS A 87 12.50 -3.73 6.90
C CYS A 87 13.23 -5.08 7.04
N GLY A 88 14.30 -5.16 7.78
CA GLY A 88 15.03 -6.43 7.92
C GLY A 88 14.16 -7.57 8.45
N SER A 89 13.44 -7.37 9.54
CA SER A 89 12.55 -8.36 10.16
C SER A 89 11.05 -8.11 9.94
N GLY A 90 10.67 -6.91 9.50
CA GLY A 90 9.29 -6.45 9.43
C GLY A 90 8.68 -6.03 10.77
N ILE A 91 9.33 -6.38 11.89
CA ILE A 91 8.81 -6.18 13.25
C ILE A 91 8.78 -4.69 13.59
N GLY A 92 9.93 -4.04 13.61
CA GLY A 92 10.04 -2.64 14.05
C GLY A 92 9.21 -1.68 13.19
N ILE A 93 9.23 -1.87 11.88
CA ILE A 93 8.48 -1.01 10.95
C ILE A 93 6.96 -1.17 11.12
N SER A 94 6.47 -2.39 11.41
CA SER A 94 5.05 -2.61 11.71
C SER A 94 4.62 -2.02 13.06
N ILE A 95 5.48 -2.09 14.08
CA ILE A 95 5.24 -1.46 15.39
C ILE A 95 5.12 0.06 15.22
N ALA A 96 6.05 0.67 14.48
CA ALA A 96 6.05 2.12 14.24
C ALA A 96 4.77 2.56 13.50
N ALA A 97 4.40 1.87 12.43
CA ALA A 97 3.19 2.18 11.67
C ALA A 97 1.90 2.04 12.50
N ASN A 98 1.82 1.04 13.37
CA ASN A 98 0.65 0.81 14.24
C ASN A 98 0.52 1.84 15.39
N ARG A 99 1.40 2.85 15.48
CA ARG A 99 1.21 4.00 16.39
C ARG A 99 0.15 4.98 15.88
N TYR A 100 -0.24 4.89 14.62
CA TYR A 100 -1.24 5.73 13.98
C TYR A 100 -2.60 5.03 13.98
N SER A 101 -3.65 5.71 14.44
CA SER A 101 -5.01 5.15 14.62
C SER A 101 -5.64 4.65 13.32
N GLU A 102 -5.29 5.25 12.18
CA GLU A 102 -5.78 4.90 10.85
C GLU A 102 -5.03 3.73 10.22
N VAL A 103 -3.95 3.25 10.86
CA VAL A 103 -3.12 2.17 10.35
C VAL A 103 -3.35 0.89 11.13
N ARG A 104 -3.61 -0.17 10.39
CA ARG A 104 -3.56 -1.55 10.87
C ARG A 104 -2.53 -2.31 10.03
N ALA A 105 -1.27 -2.25 10.47
CA ALA A 105 -0.15 -2.93 9.82
C ALA A 105 -0.02 -4.36 10.34
N ALA A 106 -0.12 -5.32 9.42
CA ALA A 106 0.05 -6.74 9.70
C ALA A 106 1.42 -7.21 9.24
N LEU A 107 2.26 -7.67 10.17
CA LEU A 107 3.48 -8.41 9.84
C LEU A 107 3.10 -9.82 9.39
N VAL A 108 3.52 -10.20 8.18
CA VAL A 108 3.09 -11.44 7.53
C VAL A 108 4.31 -12.23 7.04
N HIS A 109 4.24 -13.55 7.22
CA HIS A 109 5.28 -14.49 6.78
C HIS A 109 4.75 -15.59 5.86
N ASP A 110 3.42 -15.69 5.70
CA ASP A 110 2.76 -16.71 4.90
C ASP A 110 1.40 -16.22 4.35
N VAL A 111 0.90 -16.96 3.37
CA VAL A 111 -0.36 -16.66 2.67
C VAL A 111 -1.58 -16.67 3.60
N LEU A 112 -1.60 -17.56 4.60
CA LEU A 112 -2.70 -17.62 5.55
C LEU A 112 -2.74 -16.35 6.41
N GLY A 113 -1.59 -15.89 6.91
CA GLY A 113 -1.46 -14.64 7.64
C GLY A 113 -1.91 -13.44 6.80
N ALA A 114 -1.49 -13.37 5.54
CA ALA A 114 -1.92 -12.33 4.62
C ALA A 114 -3.45 -12.30 4.45
N LYS A 115 -4.06 -13.46 4.22
CA LYS A 115 -5.51 -13.60 4.08
C LYS A 115 -6.26 -13.18 5.34
N LEU A 116 -5.87 -13.73 6.50
CA LEU A 116 -6.55 -13.46 7.77
C LEU A 116 -6.39 -12.02 8.24
N SER A 117 -5.26 -11.36 7.95
CA SER A 117 -5.06 -9.95 8.24
C SER A 117 -6.13 -9.07 7.58
N ARG A 118 -6.54 -9.44 6.36
CA ARG A 118 -7.64 -8.76 5.66
C ARG A 118 -8.99 -9.18 6.18
N GLN A 119 -9.29 -10.49 6.18
CA GLN A 119 -10.61 -11.01 6.53
C GLN A 119 -11.04 -10.61 7.94
N HIS A 120 -10.14 -10.70 8.91
CA HIS A 120 -10.47 -10.54 10.33
C HIS A 120 -10.12 -9.16 10.90
N ASN A 121 -9.05 -8.53 10.43
CA ASN A 121 -8.52 -7.30 11.02
C ASN A 121 -8.73 -6.07 10.15
N ASP A 122 -9.18 -6.25 8.90
CA ASP A 122 -9.22 -5.19 7.89
C ASP A 122 -7.88 -4.42 7.85
N ALA A 123 -6.76 -5.15 7.89
CA ALA A 123 -5.44 -4.56 7.82
C ALA A 123 -5.29 -3.78 6.51
N ASN A 124 -4.88 -2.52 6.58
CA ASN A 124 -4.66 -1.67 5.42
C ASN A 124 -3.19 -1.53 5.05
N VAL A 125 -2.29 -2.06 5.89
CA VAL A 125 -0.85 -2.13 5.62
C VAL A 125 -0.37 -3.56 5.83
N ILE A 126 0.39 -4.07 4.87
CA ILE A 126 1.12 -5.33 5.01
C ILE A 126 2.60 -5.03 5.25
N ALA A 127 3.22 -5.69 6.20
CA ALA A 127 4.63 -5.54 6.52
C ALA A 127 5.39 -6.85 6.30
N PHE A 128 6.58 -6.75 5.72
CA PHE A 128 7.47 -7.87 5.45
C PHE A 128 8.84 -7.70 6.07
N GLY A 129 9.47 -8.80 6.43
CA GLY A 129 10.88 -8.86 6.78
C GLY A 129 11.71 -9.28 5.56
N GLY A 130 12.47 -8.38 4.96
CA GLY A 130 13.28 -8.67 3.77
C GLY A 130 14.34 -9.76 3.98
N GLN A 131 14.70 -10.04 5.25
CA GLN A 131 15.60 -11.13 5.64
C GLN A 131 14.86 -12.37 6.17
N ALA A 132 13.54 -12.30 6.31
CA ALA A 132 12.73 -13.32 6.98
C ALA A 132 11.73 -14.04 6.05
N ILE A 133 11.53 -13.54 4.83
CA ILE A 133 10.60 -14.10 3.86
C ILE A 133 11.27 -14.20 2.49
N SER A 134 10.94 -15.22 1.70
CA SER A 134 11.38 -15.29 0.32
C SER A 134 10.59 -14.31 -0.55
N GLU A 135 11.19 -13.85 -1.64
CA GLU A 135 10.54 -12.97 -2.61
C GLU A 135 9.24 -13.58 -3.13
N ASP A 136 9.27 -14.84 -3.58
CA ASP A 136 8.08 -15.54 -4.10
C ASP A 136 6.94 -15.55 -3.08
N THR A 137 7.24 -15.85 -1.82
CA THR A 137 6.23 -15.87 -0.76
C THR A 137 5.69 -14.46 -0.49
N ALA A 138 6.54 -13.44 -0.51
CA ALA A 138 6.11 -12.05 -0.31
C ALA A 138 5.18 -11.57 -1.44
N LEU A 139 5.49 -11.92 -2.70
CA LEU A 139 4.66 -11.61 -3.86
C LEU A 139 3.29 -12.31 -3.76
N GLU A 140 3.25 -13.58 -3.36
CA GLU A 140 2.01 -14.31 -3.16
C GLU A 140 1.18 -13.70 -2.02
N CYS A 141 1.80 -13.40 -0.87
CA CYS A 141 1.16 -12.73 0.26
C CYS A 141 0.57 -11.38 -0.15
N LEU A 142 1.32 -10.58 -0.93
CA LEU A 142 0.86 -9.28 -1.40
C LEU A 142 -0.38 -9.42 -2.30
N ASN A 143 -0.37 -10.36 -3.25
CA ASN A 143 -1.53 -10.63 -4.11
C ASN A 143 -2.77 -11.01 -3.29
N ILE A 144 -2.63 -11.90 -2.32
CA ILE A 144 -3.71 -12.31 -1.42
C ILE A 144 -4.21 -11.13 -0.59
N PHE A 145 -3.30 -10.33 -0.02
CA PHE A 145 -3.65 -9.14 0.76
C PHE A 145 -4.45 -8.13 -0.06
N LEU A 146 -4.05 -7.85 -1.30
CA LEU A 146 -4.72 -6.88 -2.16
C LEU A 146 -6.09 -7.35 -2.66
N SER A 147 -6.27 -8.66 -2.85
CA SER A 147 -7.51 -9.25 -3.40
C SER A 147 -8.52 -9.72 -2.35
N THR A 148 -8.11 -9.87 -1.08
CA THR A 148 -9.00 -10.38 -0.03
C THR A 148 -9.86 -9.27 0.57
N PRO A 149 -11.20 -9.39 0.57
CA PRO A 149 -12.09 -8.43 1.23
C PRO A 149 -12.12 -8.64 2.74
N PHE A 150 -12.56 -7.61 3.47
CA PHE A 150 -12.88 -7.71 4.89
C PHE A 150 -14.21 -8.46 5.09
N GLU A 151 -14.28 -9.38 6.03
CA GLU A 151 -15.50 -10.15 6.31
C GLU A 151 -16.55 -9.37 7.11
N GLY A 152 -16.14 -8.31 7.81
CA GLY A 152 -17.08 -7.55 8.63
C GLY A 152 -17.67 -8.31 9.82
N GLY A 153 -18.95 -8.11 10.09
CA GLY A 153 -19.69 -8.83 11.11
C GLY A 153 -19.04 -8.73 12.51
N ARG A 154 -18.79 -9.88 13.15
CA ARG A 154 -18.14 -9.96 14.47
C ARG A 154 -16.75 -9.31 14.51
N HIS A 155 -16.07 -9.22 13.37
CA HIS A 155 -14.73 -8.65 13.26
C HIS A 155 -14.74 -7.13 13.30
N SER A 156 -15.79 -6.46 12.81
CA SER A 156 -15.93 -4.99 12.85
C SER A 156 -15.78 -4.44 14.27
N ARG A 157 -16.54 -5.00 15.22
CA ARG A 157 -16.45 -4.58 16.64
C ARG A 157 -15.04 -4.71 17.24
N ARG A 158 -14.27 -5.70 16.78
CA ARG A 158 -12.88 -5.89 17.24
C ARG A 158 -11.95 -4.87 16.60
N GLY A 159 -12.12 -4.61 15.29
CA GLY A 159 -11.41 -3.56 14.57
C GLY A 159 -11.62 -2.17 15.18
N ASP A 160 -12.88 -1.84 15.55
CA ASP A 160 -13.20 -0.57 16.21
C ASP A 160 -12.47 -0.38 17.55
N LYS A 161 -12.16 -1.46 18.25
CA LYS A 161 -11.41 -1.40 19.51
C LYS A 161 -9.91 -1.20 19.29
N LEU A 162 -9.37 -1.61 18.15
CA LEU A 162 -7.97 -1.36 17.79
C LEU A 162 -7.71 0.13 17.53
N ASN A 163 -8.70 0.84 16.99
CA ASN A 163 -8.58 2.28 16.69
C ASN A 163 -8.72 3.18 17.93
N ARG A 164 -9.15 2.65 19.08
CA ARG A 164 -9.41 3.43 20.31
C ARG A 164 -8.22 3.54 21.26
N GLY A 165 -7.07 3.03 20.88
CA GLY A 165 -5.88 2.89 21.75
C GLY A 165 -4.87 4.03 21.66
N SER A 166 -5.23 5.19 21.16
CA SER A 166 -4.35 6.36 21.07
C SER A 166 -4.96 7.59 21.71
#